data_175c322beb89001490e873e45ec5784a
#
_entry.id   175c322beb89001490e873e45ec5784a
#
_cell.length_a   1.000
_cell.length_b   1.000
_cell.length_c   1.000
_cell.angle_alpha   90.00
_cell.angle_beta   90.00
_cell.angle_gamma   90.00
#
_symmetry.space_group_name_H-M   'P 1'
#
loop_
_entity.id
_entity.type
_entity.pdbx_description
1 polymer ?
#
loop_
_entity_poly.entity_id
_entity_poly.type
_entity_poly.pdbx_seq_one_letter_code
_entity_poly.pdbx_strand_id
1 'polypeptide(L)'
;MSKTGRLLFACVLILICFSSCSRGKLLILEANFLGSRGRYDDAIAVYLRALEFTEAAPYAEFGLGALFYLLGEDYAAIERFENSQKLLENLPAAEHRELRFRNSYNHGIVLFGQGDFQAAALAFRDALRADPRRIEAKRNLELSLMSLERQGPDEGGEEDLEQGSEARAVLFEFLRQREQDQWRSAEWTGDDDYTGPDY
;
A
#
# COMPACT_ATOMS: atom_id res chain seq x y z
N MET A 1 2.78 16.82 -47.36
CA MET A 1 3.70 16.00 -46.59
C MET A 1 3.80 14.62 -47.23
N SER A 2 4.96 14.20 -47.60
CA SER A 2 5.20 12.88 -48.19
C SER A 2 4.87 11.75 -47.19
N LYS A 3 4.51 10.57 -47.69
CA LYS A 3 4.23 9.38 -46.82
C LYS A 3 5.43 9.09 -45.89
N THR A 4 6.67 9.32 -46.34
CA THR A 4 7.89 9.18 -45.56
C THR A 4 8.00 10.21 -44.43
N GLY A 5 7.54 11.46 -44.63
CA GLY A 5 7.55 12.47 -43.58
C GLY A 5 6.55 12.19 -42.44
N ARG A 6 5.39 11.61 -42.77
CA ARG A 6 4.41 11.18 -41.76
C ARG A 6 4.92 9.99 -40.92
N LEU A 7 5.63 9.05 -41.55
CA LEU A 7 6.22 7.90 -40.86
C LEU A 7 7.36 8.33 -39.93
N LEU A 8 8.24 9.21 -40.35
CA LEU A 8 9.30 9.80 -39.52
C LEU A 8 8.72 10.57 -38.31
N PHE A 9 7.69 11.37 -38.54
CA PHE A 9 7.02 12.12 -37.47
C PHE A 9 6.36 11.19 -36.45
N ALA A 10 5.70 10.11 -36.91
CA ALA A 10 5.13 9.09 -36.02
C ALA A 10 6.19 8.35 -35.22
N CYS A 11 7.33 7.97 -35.82
CA CYS A 11 8.46 7.34 -35.13
C CYS A 11 9.07 8.27 -34.06
N VAL A 12 9.23 9.56 -34.35
CA VAL A 12 9.73 10.54 -33.37
C VAL A 12 8.77 10.70 -32.20
N LEU A 13 7.46 10.78 -32.45
CA LEU A 13 6.44 10.84 -31.39
C LEU A 13 6.47 9.58 -30.52
N ILE A 14 6.59 8.40 -31.11
CA ILE A 14 6.68 7.13 -30.38
C ILE A 14 7.96 7.11 -29.52
N LEU A 15 9.11 7.53 -30.05
CA LEU A 15 10.36 7.61 -29.28
C LEU A 15 10.28 8.60 -28.12
N ILE A 16 9.59 9.73 -28.27
CA ILE A 16 9.36 10.71 -27.21
C ILE A 16 8.45 10.11 -26.12
N CYS A 17 7.38 9.40 -26.48
CA CYS A 17 6.49 8.73 -25.53
C CYS A 17 7.22 7.63 -24.75
N PHE A 18 8.04 6.81 -25.41
CA PHE A 18 8.84 5.78 -24.72
C PHE A 18 9.91 6.37 -23.80
N SER A 19 10.52 7.50 -24.14
CA SER A 19 11.51 8.14 -23.28
C SER A 19 10.90 8.82 -22.05
N SER A 20 9.64 9.25 -22.09
CA SER A 20 8.94 9.81 -20.94
C SER A 20 8.61 8.73 -19.89
N CYS A 21 8.06 7.60 -20.32
CA CYS A 21 7.71 6.49 -19.43
C CYS A 21 8.92 5.88 -18.69
N SER A 22 10.12 5.92 -19.29
CA SER A 22 11.33 5.44 -18.61
C SER A 22 11.90 6.45 -17.61
N ARG A 23 11.68 7.76 -17.79
CA ARG A 23 12.22 8.79 -16.89
C ARG A 23 11.65 8.72 -15.48
N GLY A 24 10.33 8.59 -15.36
CA GLY A 24 9.68 8.46 -14.06
C GLY A 24 10.22 7.29 -13.25
N LYS A 25 10.36 6.12 -13.90
CA LYS A 25 10.92 4.92 -13.26
C LYS A 25 12.38 5.09 -12.82
N LEU A 26 13.19 5.78 -13.63
CA LEU A 26 14.59 6.08 -13.28
C LEU A 26 14.68 6.99 -12.06
N LEU A 27 13.81 8.01 -11.96
CA LEU A 27 13.74 8.86 -10.77
C LEU A 27 13.35 8.07 -9.52
N ILE A 28 12.41 7.13 -9.60
CA ILE A 28 12.07 6.25 -8.48
C ILE A 28 13.29 5.41 -8.04
N LEU A 29 14.03 4.85 -8.99
CA LEU A 29 15.25 4.08 -8.67
C LEU A 29 16.34 4.95 -8.04
N GLU A 30 16.55 6.16 -8.56
CA GLU A 30 17.49 7.15 -8.01
C GLU A 30 17.10 7.53 -6.58
N ALA A 31 15.82 7.87 -6.35
CA ALA A 31 15.32 8.23 -5.03
C ALA A 31 15.47 7.09 -4.02
N ASN A 32 15.12 5.85 -4.41
CA ASN A 32 15.32 4.67 -3.59
C ASN A 32 16.81 4.47 -3.23
N PHE A 33 17.70 4.65 -4.18
CA PHE A 33 19.15 4.55 -3.96
C PHE A 33 19.64 5.62 -2.98
N LEU A 34 19.22 6.87 -3.14
CA LEU A 34 19.58 7.98 -2.25
C LEU A 34 19.05 7.72 -0.83
N GLY A 35 17.79 7.30 -0.69
CA GLY A 35 17.18 6.93 0.60
C GLY A 35 17.94 5.80 1.30
N SER A 36 18.33 4.75 0.56
CA SER A 36 19.12 3.65 1.11
C SER A 36 20.52 4.05 1.60
N ARG A 37 21.03 5.20 1.13
CA ARG A 37 22.30 5.80 1.56
C ARG A 37 22.16 6.82 2.69
N GLY A 38 20.96 7.02 3.22
CA GLY A 38 20.66 8.02 4.25
C GLY A 38 20.63 9.46 3.73
N ARG A 39 20.64 9.67 2.40
CA ARG A 39 20.53 10.99 1.77
C ARG A 39 19.06 11.35 1.58
N TYR A 40 18.36 11.55 2.71
CA TYR A 40 16.90 11.67 2.71
C TYR A 40 16.41 12.92 2.00
N ASP A 41 17.05 14.08 2.21
CA ASP A 41 16.67 15.33 1.54
C ASP A 41 16.80 15.24 0.02
N ASP A 42 17.88 14.61 -0.46
CA ASP A 42 18.09 14.39 -1.89
C ASP A 42 17.06 13.42 -2.45
N ALA A 43 16.75 12.35 -1.70
CA ALA A 43 15.73 11.38 -2.09
C ALA A 43 14.34 12.02 -2.19
N ILE A 44 13.96 12.85 -1.22
CA ILE A 44 12.71 13.63 -1.23
C ILE A 44 12.65 14.51 -2.48
N ALA A 45 13.71 15.26 -2.77
CA ALA A 45 13.76 16.12 -3.95
C ALA A 45 13.58 15.34 -5.26
N VAL A 46 14.15 14.13 -5.36
CA VAL A 46 14.01 13.28 -6.55
C VAL A 46 12.61 12.66 -6.63
N TYR A 47 12.01 12.22 -5.51
CA TYR A 47 10.62 11.76 -5.50
C TYR A 47 9.64 12.88 -5.90
N LEU A 48 9.83 14.10 -5.41
CA LEU A 48 8.99 15.25 -5.80
C LEU A 48 9.05 15.50 -7.32
N ARG A 49 10.21 15.35 -7.93
CA ARG A 49 10.35 15.40 -9.41
C ARG A 49 9.65 14.22 -10.10
N ALA A 50 9.64 13.05 -9.47
CA ALA A 50 8.97 11.88 -10.02
C ALA A 50 7.45 12.01 -10.05
N LEU A 51 6.85 12.86 -9.19
CA LEU A 51 5.41 13.16 -9.19
C LEU A 51 4.93 13.80 -10.50
N GLU A 52 5.81 14.42 -11.28
CA GLU A 52 5.48 14.99 -12.59
C GLU A 52 5.14 13.91 -13.64
N PHE A 53 5.45 12.63 -13.35
CA PHE A 53 5.22 11.50 -14.25
C PHE A 53 4.09 10.62 -13.71
N THR A 54 2.97 10.61 -14.39
CA THR A 54 1.74 9.92 -13.97
C THR A 54 1.97 8.45 -13.59
N GLU A 55 2.81 7.73 -14.36
CA GLU A 55 3.14 6.33 -14.11
C GLU A 55 4.04 6.11 -12.89
N ALA A 56 4.79 7.14 -12.47
CA ALA A 56 5.69 7.09 -11.32
C ALA A 56 5.05 7.68 -10.06
N ALA A 57 4.03 8.52 -10.20
CA ALA A 57 3.43 9.27 -9.10
C ALA A 57 2.98 8.38 -7.92
N PRO A 58 2.29 7.23 -8.10
CA PRO A 58 1.92 6.39 -6.97
C PRO A 58 3.13 5.82 -6.21
N TYR A 59 4.21 5.52 -6.93
CA TYR A 59 5.47 5.03 -6.33
C TYR A 59 6.23 6.15 -5.62
N ALA A 60 6.18 7.38 -6.17
CA ALA A 60 6.80 8.54 -5.56
C ALA A 60 6.10 8.93 -4.26
N GLU A 61 4.76 8.97 -4.25
CA GLU A 61 3.98 9.22 -3.03
C GLU A 61 4.25 8.15 -1.97
N PHE A 62 4.27 6.88 -2.33
CA PHE A 62 4.65 5.80 -1.43
C PHE A 62 6.06 5.99 -0.87
N GLY A 63 7.03 6.33 -1.71
CA GLY A 63 8.42 6.55 -1.30
C GLY A 63 8.58 7.74 -0.36
N LEU A 64 7.87 8.84 -0.64
CA LEU A 64 7.80 10.00 0.26
C LEU A 64 7.18 9.63 1.61
N GLY A 65 6.08 8.89 1.61
CA GLY A 65 5.46 8.41 2.85
C GLY A 65 6.41 7.59 3.70
N ALA A 66 7.15 6.66 3.08
CA ALA A 66 8.14 5.84 3.78
C ALA A 66 9.31 6.67 4.34
N LEU A 67 9.78 7.69 3.62
CA LEU A 67 10.82 8.59 4.11
C LEU A 67 10.34 9.49 5.25
N PHE A 68 9.15 10.07 5.14
CA PHE A 68 8.59 10.90 6.22
C PHE A 68 8.37 10.09 7.49
N TYR A 69 7.89 8.85 7.37
CA TYR A 69 7.79 7.94 8.52
C TYR A 69 9.17 7.68 9.16
N LEU A 70 10.20 7.42 8.35
CA LEU A 70 11.57 7.23 8.85
C LEU A 70 12.13 8.48 9.56
N LEU A 71 11.70 9.67 9.15
CA LEU A 71 12.07 10.95 9.76
C LEU A 71 11.23 11.30 11.00
N GLY A 72 10.21 10.49 11.33
CA GLY A 72 9.28 10.75 12.43
C GLY A 72 8.17 11.76 12.11
N GLU A 73 7.99 12.07 10.82
CA GLU A 73 6.98 13.01 10.33
C GLU A 73 5.69 12.25 9.98
N ASP A 74 5.06 11.65 11.00
CA ASP A 74 3.96 10.70 10.84
C ASP A 74 2.77 11.27 10.07
N TYR A 75 2.35 12.52 10.34
CA TYR A 75 1.24 13.15 9.63
C TYR A 75 1.54 13.34 8.14
N ALA A 76 2.77 13.75 7.80
CA ALA A 76 3.18 13.85 6.42
C ALA A 76 3.24 12.46 5.76
N ALA A 77 3.69 11.44 6.49
CA ALA A 77 3.70 10.06 6.00
C ALA A 77 2.29 9.55 5.65
N ILE A 78 1.32 9.77 6.54
CA ILE A 78 -0.09 9.39 6.34
C ILE A 78 -0.63 10.06 5.07
N GLU A 79 -0.46 11.38 4.93
CA GLU A 79 -0.91 12.14 3.74
C GLU A 79 -0.35 11.53 2.45
N ARG A 80 0.94 11.17 2.43
CA ARG A 80 1.59 10.59 1.26
C ARG A 80 1.06 9.19 0.94
N PHE A 81 0.84 8.34 1.94
CA PHE A 81 0.25 7.02 1.74
C PHE A 81 -1.20 7.12 1.22
N GLU A 82 -2.00 8.05 1.72
CA GLU A 82 -3.35 8.32 1.20
C GLU A 82 -3.32 8.79 -0.25
N ASN A 83 -2.40 9.68 -0.61
CA ASN A 83 -2.25 10.14 -1.99
C ASN A 83 -1.85 9.00 -2.92
N SER A 84 -0.90 8.15 -2.51
CA SER A 84 -0.55 6.93 -3.24
C SER A 84 -1.77 6.02 -3.42
N GLN A 85 -2.56 5.81 -2.37
CA GLN A 85 -3.77 5.00 -2.42
C GLN A 85 -4.79 5.53 -3.44
N LYS A 86 -5.08 6.83 -3.41
CA LYS A 86 -6.00 7.49 -4.37
C LYS A 86 -5.54 7.32 -5.82
N LEU A 87 -4.24 7.46 -6.07
CA LEU A 87 -3.68 7.24 -7.41
C LEU A 87 -3.81 5.79 -7.86
N LEU A 88 -3.58 4.84 -6.94
CA LEU A 88 -3.69 3.41 -7.20
C LEU A 88 -5.12 2.96 -7.53
N GLU A 89 -6.16 3.60 -7.00
CA GLU A 89 -7.56 3.23 -7.25
C GLU A 89 -7.91 3.17 -8.73
N ASN A 90 -7.32 4.07 -9.53
CA ASN A 90 -7.56 4.19 -10.96
C ASN A 90 -6.65 3.29 -11.82
N LEU A 91 -5.81 2.46 -11.22
CA LEU A 91 -4.84 1.62 -11.93
C LEU A 91 -5.23 0.13 -11.85
N PRO A 92 -4.79 -0.71 -12.81
CA PRO A 92 -5.06 -2.15 -12.77
C PRO A 92 -4.50 -2.81 -11.51
N ALA A 93 -5.38 -3.45 -10.73
CA ALA A 93 -5.01 -4.01 -9.42
C ALA A 93 -3.93 -5.09 -9.51
N ALA A 94 -3.96 -5.92 -10.55
CA ALA A 94 -3.01 -7.02 -10.74
C ALA A 94 -1.58 -6.53 -10.96
N GLU A 95 -1.41 -5.44 -11.72
CA GLU A 95 -0.09 -4.89 -12.06
C GLU A 95 0.57 -4.17 -10.88
N HIS A 96 -0.25 -3.60 -9.97
CA HIS A 96 0.21 -2.79 -8.84
C HIS A 96 -0.02 -3.48 -7.48
N ARG A 97 -0.22 -4.80 -7.47
CA ARG A 97 -0.58 -5.55 -6.25
C ARG A 97 0.43 -5.36 -5.12
N GLU A 98 1.71 -5.45 -5.41
CA GLU A 98 2.76 -5.30 -4.40
C GLU A 98 2.82 -3.87 -3.84
N LEU A 99 2.67 -2.84 -4.68
CA LEU A 99 2.63 -1.46 -4.20
C LEU A 99 1.38 -1.20 -3.36
N ARG A 100 0.20 -1.72 -3.76
CA ARG A 100 -1.02 -1.63 -2.95
C ARG A 100 -0.85 -2.26 -1.59
N PHE A 101 -0.27 -3.47 -1.55
CA PHE A 101 0.02 -4.15 -0.29
C PHE A 101 0.93 -3.29 0.59
N ARG A 102 2.08 -2.88 0.09
CA ARG A 102 3.07 -2.10 0.86
C ARG A 102 2.52 -0.78 1.33
N ASN A 103 1.78 -0.08 0.48
CA ASN A 103 1.18 1.21 0.80
C ASN A 103 0.20 1.08 1.97
N SER A 104 -0.77 0.20 1.86
CA SER A 104 -1.77 -0.01 2.92
C SER A 104 -1.12 -0.57 4.20
N TYR A 105 -0.13 -1.46 4.07
CA TYR A 105 0.58 -2.01 5.22
C TYR A 105 1.37 -0.94 5.99
N ASN A 106 2.18 -0.12 5.29
CA ASN A 106 2.96 0.94 5.93
C ASN A 106 2.05 2.03 6.51
N HIS A 107 0.96 2.39 5.82
CA HIS A 107 -0.06 3.29 6.35
C HIS A 107 -0.63 2.77 7.67
N GLY A 108 -1.00 1.48 7.72
CA GLY A 108 -1.46 0.84 8.94
C GLY A 108 -0.43 0.86 10.08
N ILE A 109 0.85 0.71 9.78
CA ILE A 109 1.93 0.80 10.79
C ILE A 109 1.98 2.19 11.41
N VAL A 110 1.91 3.26 10.60
CA VAL A 110 1.95 4.64 11.10
C VAL A 110 0.72 4.93 11.97
N LEU A 111 -0.48 4.59 11.48
CA LEU A 111 -1.73 4.78 12.22
C LEU A 111 -1.74 4.02 13.55
N PHE A 112 -1.24 2.77 13.55
CA PHE A 112 -1.10 1.99 14.77
C PHE A 112 -0.16 2.66 15.78
N GLY A 113 0.97 3.21 15.29
CA GLY A 113 1.94 3.96 16.11
C GLY A 113 1.33 5.22 16.74
N GLN A 114 0.38 5.85 16.07
CA GLN A 114 -0.35 7.00 16.58
C GLN A 114 -1.51 6.64 17.52
N GLY A 115 -1.81 5.34 17.69
CA GLY A 115 -2.92 4.87 18.52
C GLY A 115 -4.28 4.89 17.83
N ASP A 116 -4.34 5.25 16.55
CA ASP A 116 -5.57 5.11 15.75
C ASP A 116 -5.73 3.66 15.29
N PHE A 117 -6.12 2.81 16.24
CA PHE A 117 -6.22 1.37 15.99
C PHE A 117 -7.36 1.01 15.05
N GLN A 118 -8.39 1.85 14.97
CA GLN A 118 -9.48 1.66 14.03
C GLN A 118 -9.03 1.87 12.59
N ALA A 119 -8.41 3.01 12.28
CA ALA A 119 -7.87 3.28 10.96
C ALA A 119 -6.74 2.30 10.58
N ALA A 120 -5.88 1.92 11.56
CA ALA A 120 -4.85 0.91 11.35
C ALA A 120 -5.43 -0.45 10.92
N ALA A 121 -6.49 -0.91 11.60
CA ALA A 121 -7.17 -2.16 11.25
C ALA A 121 -7.75 -2.11 9.83
N LEU A 122 -8.34 -0.99 9.42
CA LEU A 122 -8.83 -0.78 8.06
C LEU A 122 -7.69 -0.85 7.03
N ALA A 123 -6.57 -0.19 7.30
CA ALA A 123 -5.42 -0.19 6.42
C ALA A 123 -4.79 -1.59 6.28
N PHE A 124 -4.63 -2.36 7.37
CA PHE A 124 -4.14 -3.74 7.28
C PHE A 124 -5.11 -4.67 6.56
N ARG A 125 -6.42 -4.47 6.69
CA ARG A 125 -7.42 -5.19 5.89
C ARG A 125 -7.26 -4.90 4.40
N ASP A 126 -7.01 -3.64 4.03
CA ASP A 126 -6.80 -3.27 2.63
C ASP A 126 -5.48 -3.84 2.09
N ALA A 127 -4.44 -3.92 2.91
CA ALA A 127 -3.22 -4.66 2.57
C ALA A 127 -3.53 -6.15 2.28
N LEU A 128 -4.34 -6.81 3.10
CA LEU A 128 -4.74 -8.19 2.90
C LEU A 128 -5.67 -8.39 1.69
N ARG A 129 -6.41 -7.39 1.27
CA ARG A 129 -7.16 -7.43 -0.01
C ARG A 129 -6.20 -7.47 -1.20
N ALA A 130 -5.07 -6.77 -1.11
CA ALA A 130 -4.05 -6.82 -2.15
C ALA A 130 -3.30 -8.15 -2.14
N ASP A 131 -2.83 -8.62 -0.96
CA ASP A 131 -2.17 -9.92 -0.82
C ASP A 131 -2.61 -10.65 0.47
N PRO A 132 -3.57 -11.60 0.38
CA PRO A 132 -4.13 -12.30 1.54
C PRO A 132 -3.16 -13.28 2.21
N ARG A 133 -1.99 -13.56 1.63
CA ARG A 133 -1.02 -14.53 2.17
C ARG A 133 -0.06 -13.93 3.18
N ARG A 134 -0.04 -12.62 3.33
CA ARG A 134 0.90 -11.88 4.17
C ARG A 134 0.58 -12.03 5.65
N ILE A 135 1.34 -12.88 6.33
CA ILE A 135 1.15 -13.19 7.76
C ILE A 135 1.38 -11.96 8.63
N GLU A 136 2.34 -11.10 8.25
CA GLU A 136 2.63 -9.86 8.96
C GLU A 136 1.41 -8.91 9.02
N ALA A 137 0.66 -8.79 7.91
CA ALA A 137 -0.53 -7.96 7.88
C ALA A 137 -1.70 -8.57 8.68
N LYS A 138 -1.84 -9.92 8.67
CA LYS A 138 -2.83 -10.62 9.52
C LYS A 138 -2.57 -10.35 11.00
N ARG A 139 -1.32 -10.51 11.44
CA ARG A 139 -0.92 -10.27 12.82
C ARG A 139 -1.15 -8.82 13.24
N ASN A 140 -0.79 -7.86 12.39
CA ASN A 140 -0.98 -6.45 12.71
C ASN A 140 -2.46 -6.05 12.73
N LEU A 141 -3.29 -6.63 11.87
CA LEU A 141 -4.74 -6.48 11.92
C LEU A 141 -5.30 -7.00 13.26
N GLU A 142 -4.91 -8.21 13.67
CA GLU A 142 -5.31 -8.80 14.94
C GLU A 142 -4.88 -7.91 16.13
N LEU A 143 -3.64 -7.45 16.14
CA LEU A 143 -3.13 -6.53 17.17
C LEU A 143 -3.92 -5.22 17.22
N SER A 144 -4.26 -4.65 16.06
CA SER A 144 -5.07 -3.42 16.00
C SER A 144 -6.45 -3.62 16.60
N LEU A 145 -7.11 -4.76 16.29
CA LEU A 145 -8.40 -5.10 16.85
C LEU A 145 -8.34 -5.30 18.36
N MET A 146 -7.34 -6.03 18.86
CA MET A 146 -7.14 -6.24 20.30
C MET A 146 -6.86 -4.92 21.04
N SER A 147 -6.12 -4.01 20.42
CA SER A 147 -5.82 -2.69 20.99
C SER A 147 -7.05 -1.81 21.02
N LEU A 148 -7.87 -1.86 19.97
CA LEU A 148 -9.16 -1.17 19.91
C LEU A 148 -10.13 -1.65 20.99
N GLU A 149 -10.20 -2.97 21.25
CA GLU A 149 -11.00 -3.54 22.33
C GLU A 149 -10.54 -3.08 23.73
N ARG A 150 -9.22 -2.94 23.92
CA ARG A 150 -8.65 -2.49 25.21
C ARG A 150 -8.86 -1.01 25.48
N GLN A 151 -8.94 -0.17 24.45
CA GLN A 151 -9.26 1.26 24.62
C GLN A 151 -10.67 1.46 25.19
N GLY A 152 -11.55 0.47 25.07
CA GLY A 152 -12.95 0.60 25.46
C GLY A 152 -13.73 1.51 24.50
N PRO A 153 -15.01 1.73 24.71
CA PRO A 153 -15.75 2.76 24.00
C PRO A 153 -15.15 4.12 24.39
N ASP A 154 -14.64 4.84 23.39
CA ASP A 154 -14.23 6.22 23.57
C ASP A 154 -15.43 7.01 24.16
N GLU A 155 -15.19 7.89 25.15
CA GLU A 155 -16.26 8.71 25.75
C GLU A 155 -16.83 9.77 24.77
N GLY A 156 -16.47 9.69 23.49
CA GLY A 156 -17.04 10.45 22.37
C GLY A 156 -18.34 9.80 21.89
N GLY A 157 -19.41 10.51 22.03
CA GLY A 157 -20.80 10.34 21.63
C GLY A 157 -21.35 8.99 21.14
N GLU A 158 -22.60 8.70 21.46
CA GLU A 158 -23.31 7.46 21.09
C GLU A 158 -23.26 7.12 19.58
N GLU A 159 -23.10 8.10 18.68
CA GLU A 159 -22.98 7.90 17.23
C GLU A 159 -21.64 7.26 16.81
N ASP A 160 -20.52 7.58 17.50
CA ASP A 160 -19.20 6.97 17.24
C ASP A 160 -19.12 5.52 17.73
N LEU A 161 -19.89 5.17 18.78
CA LEU A 161 -19.98 3.82 19.32
C LEU A 161 -20.69 2.86 18.36
N GLU A 162 -21.72 3.33 17.66
CA GLU A 162 -22.50 2.53 16.72
C GLU A 162 -21.67 2.24 15.45
N GLN A 163 -21.00 3.24 14.89
CA GLN A 163 -20.10 3.09 13.75
C GLN A 163 -18.88 2.21 14.07
N GLY A 164 -18.30 2.36 15.26
CA GLY A 164 -17.21 1.51 15.74
C GLY A 164 -17.62 0.05 15.94
N SER A 165 -18.83 -0.21 16.41
CA SER A 165 -19.36 -1.57 16.59
C SER A 165 -19.68 -2.25 15.27
N GLU A 166 -20.24 -1.52 14.30
CA GLU A 166 -20.51 -2.02 12.95
C GLU A 166 -19.21 -2.33 12.19
N ALA A 167 -18.21 -1.43 12.27
CA ALA A 167 -16.91 -1.66 11.66
C ALA A 167 -16.22 -2.91 12.22
N ARG A 168 -16.32 -3.15 13.55
CA ARG A 168 -15.83 -4.38 14.20
C ARG A 168 -16.57 -5.62 13.70
N ALA A 169 -17.90 -5.58 13.67
CA ALA A 169 -18.71 -6.70 13.23
C ALA A 169 -18.42 -7.08 11.77
N VAL A 170 -18.33 -6.10 10.88
CA VAL A 170 -17.96 -6.30 9.47
C VAL A 170 -16.55 -6.87 9.33
N LEU A 171 -15.62 -6.42 10.16
CA LEU A 171 -14.26 -6.87 10.16
C LEU A 171 -14.10 -8.31 10.67
N PHE A 172 -14.78 -8.67 11.78
CA PHE A 172 -14.83 -10.04 12.28
C PHE A 172 -15.49 -11.00 11.28
N GLU A 173 -16.59 -10.56 10.64
CA GLU A 173 -17.24 -11.34 9.60
C GLU A 173 -16.32 -11.58 8.40
N PHE A 174 -15.61 -10.55 7.95
CA PHE A 174 -14.63 -10.65 6.87
C PHE A 174 -13.50 -11.63 7.21
N LEU A 175 -12.95 -11.59 8.43
CA LEU A 175 -11.90 -12.51 8.88
C LEU A 175 -12.43 -13.95 8.93
N ARG A 176 -13.61 -14.15 9.53
CA ARG A 176 -14.26 -15.46 9.63
C ARG A 176 -14.54 -16.05 8.24
N GLN A 177 -15.05 -15.25 7.31
CA GLN A 177 -15.36 -15.70 5.96
C GLN A 177 -14.09 -16.09 5.20
N ARG A 178 -13.00 -15.32 5.37
CA ARG A 178 -11.69 -15.60 4.78
C ARG A 178 -11.04 -16.86 5.34
N GLU A 179 -11.13 -17.08 6.63
CA GLU A 179 -10.66 -18.33 7.25
C GLU A 179 -11.42 -19.54 6.71
N GLN A 180 -12.74 -19.44 6.62
CA GLN A 180 -13.56 -20.50 6.04
C GLN A 180 -13.20 -20.79 4.58
N ASP A 181 -12.94 -19.78 3.78
CA ASP A 181 -12.52 -19.93 2.39
C ASP A 181 -11.12 -20.56 2.28
N GLN A 182 -10.21 -20.24 3.18
CA GLN A 182 -8.88 -20.86 3.25
C GLN A 182 -8.96 -22.34 3.64
N TRP A 183 -9.78 -22.69 4.64
CA TRP A 183 -9.99 -24.09 5.05
C TRP A 183 -10.61 -24.88 3.89
N ARG A 184 -11.60 -24.31 3.22
CA ARG A 184 -12.28 -24.96 2.09
C ARG A 184 -11.35 -25.17 0.89
N SER A 185 -10.43 -24.24 0.62
CA SER A 185 -9.43 -24.37 -0.44
C SER A 185 -8.31 -25.36 -0.08
N ALA A 186 -7.92 -25.45 1.20
CA ALA A 186 -6.93 -26.41 1.69
C ALA A 186 -7.45 -27.85 1.68
N GLU A 187 -8.74 -28.06 2.01
CA GLU A 187 -9.36 -29.39 1.93
C GLU A 187 -9.46 -29.93 0.49
N TRP A 188 -9.50 -29.04 -0.52
CA TRP A 188 -9.64 -29.45 -1.92
C TRP A 188 -8.32 -29.69 -2.64
N THR A 189 -7.20 -29.19 -2.15
CA THR A 189 -5.90 -29.38 -2.82
C THR A 189 -5.21 -30.69 -2.49
N GLY A 190 -5.70 -31.48 -1.54
CA GLY A 190 -5.26 -32.86 -1.30
C GLY A 190 -3.74 -33.11 -1.33
N ASP A 191 -2.96 -32.12 -1.01
CA ASP A 191 -1.50 -32.19 -1.05
C ASP A 191 -0.98 -32.65 0.31
N ASP A 192 -0.92 -33.97 0.48
CA ASP A 192 -0.38 -34.67 1.66
C ASP A 192 1.16 -34.64 1.73
N ASP A 193 1.83 -33.70 1.05
CA ASP A 193 3.29 -33.54 1.07
C ASP A 193 3.76 -32.34 1.90
N TYR A 194 3.28 -32.23 3.15
CA TYR A 194 3.96 -31.38 4.13
C TYR A 194 5.04 -32.18 4.88
N THR A 195 6.22 -32.30 4.30
CA THR A 195 7.44 -32.65 5.01
C THR A 195 8.05 -31.37 5.61
N GLY A 196 7.45 -30.87 6.68
CA GLY A 196 8.07 -29.84 7.52
C GLY A 196 9.26 -30.43 8.29
N PRO A 197 10.30 -29.63 8.56
CA PRO A 197 11.43 -30.09 9.35
C PRO A 197 11.01 -30.33 10.81
N ASP A 198 11.35 -31.52 11.31
CA ASP A 198 11.26 -31.91 12.71
C ASP A 198 12.14 -30.99 13.56
N TYR A 199 11.54 -30.16 14.44
CA TYR A 199 12.15 -29.62 15.64
C TYR A 199 11.12 -29.53 16.75
#